data_9970981c98d2dae8853f12e69e777b20
#
_entry.id   9970981c98d2dae8853f12e69e777b20
#
_cell.length_a   1.000
_cell.length_b   1.000
_cell.length_c   1.000
_cell.angle_alpha   90.00
_cell.angle_beta   90.00
_cell.angle_gamma   90.00
#
_symmetry.space_group_name_H-M   'P 1'
#
loop_
_entity.id
_entity.type
_entity.pdbx_description
1 polymer ?
#
loop_
_entity_poly.entity_id
_entity_poly.type
_entity_poly.pdbx_seq_one_letter_code
_entity_poly.pdbx_strand_id
1 'polypeptide(L)'
;VKELVLAAILLGARNVVPALRYVDGLNPAAADLEARVEDGKKQFAGVELPGRTLGIVGLGAIGSLVADTAIKLGMKAIGYDPEITVDAAWRLPSSVRKANSIDEVIRHADFITLHVPLLPVTRKLIDAKKLALAKPGAYLLNFSRDAIVDEDAIVEALRAQKLRGYLCDFPSAKLIGEPHVIALPHLGASTAEAEENCAAMVVDQVREYLEQGTIANAVNFPNVEMARESPHRLAIAN
;
A
#
# COMPACT_ATOMS: atom_id res chain seq x y z
N VAL A 1 -0.93 -2.33 8.44
CA VAL A 1 -0.90 -1.91 7.03
C VAL A 1 0.13 -2.68 6.21
N LYS A 2 1.41 -2.77 6.63
CA LYS A 2 2.47 -3.49 5.89
C LYS A 2 2.06 -4.92 5.53
N GLU A 3 1.56 -5.69 6.48
CA GLU A 3 1.13 -7.08 6.29
C GLU A 3 -0.04 -7.19 5.31
N LEU A 4 -0.97 -6.24 5.37
CA LEU A 4 -2.11 -6.20 4.47
C LEU A 4 -1.68 -5.89 3.02
N VAL A 5 -0.71 -4.99 2.82
CA VAL A 5 -0.12 -4.73 1.50
C VAL A 5 0.57 -5.99 0.96
N LEU A 6 1.31 -6.70 1.82
CA LEU A 6 1.95 -7.95 1.45
C LEU A 6 0.93 -9.03 1.08
N ALA A 7 -0.12 -9.19 1.88
CA ALA A 7 -1.22 -10.11 1.58
C ALA A 7 -1.85 -9.77 0.23
N ALA A 8 -2.12 -8.49 -0.04
CA ALA A 8 -2.67 -8.04 -1.32
C ALA A 8 -1.75 -8.37 -2.51
N ILE A 9 -0.43 -8.15 -2.39
CA ILE A 9 0.54 -8.54 -3.44
C ILE A 9 0.42 -10.04 -3.73
N LEU A 10 0.40 -10.88 -2.69
CA LEU A 10 0.30 -12.34 -2.83
C LEU A 10 -1.05 -12.78 -3.40
N LEU A 11 -2.16 -12.20 -2.94
CA LEU A 11 -3.51 -12.48 -3.44
C LEU A 11 -3.62 -12.16 -4.94
N GLY A 12 -3.09 -11.01 -5.35
CA GLY A 12 -3.07 -10.59 -6.76
C GLY A 12 -2.14 -11.45 -7.61
N ALA A 13 -0.88 -11.60 -7.18
CA ALA A 13 0.14 -12.35 -7.92
C ALA A 13 -0.27 -13.80 -8.19
N ARG A 14 -0.95 -14.45 -7.23
CA ARG A 14 -1.31 -15.86 -7.29
C ARG A 14 -2.78 -16.13 -7.64
N ASN A 15 -3.55 -15.10 -8.01
CA ASN A 15 -4.99 -15.21 -8.32
C ASN A 15 -5.80 -15.95 -7.25
N VAL A 16 -5.45 -15.75 -5.96
CA VAL A 16 -6.01 -16.55 -4.85
C VAL A 16 -7.51 -16.34 -4.69
N VAL A 17 -7.98 -15.07 -4.75
CA VAL A 17 -9.41 -14.76 -4.54
C VAL A 17 -10.32 -15.40 -5.58
N PRO A 18 -10.06 -15.30 -6.90
CA PRO A 18 -10.86 -16.00 -7.89
C PRO A 18 -10.76 -17.53 -7.77
N ALA A 19 -9.60 -18.06 -7.37
CA ALA A 19 -9.44 -19.50 -7.14
C ALA A 19 -10.27 -20.00 -5.95
N LEU A 20 -10.34 -19.25 -4.84
CA LEU A 20 -11.22 -19.57 -3.70
C LEU A 20 -12.70 -19.57 -4.13
N ARG A 21 -13.14 -18.52 -4.83
CA ARG A 21 -14.52 -18.45 -5.34
C ARG A 21 -14.88 -19.62 -6.26
N TYR A 22 -13.93 -20.06 -7.07
CA TYR A 22 -14.13 -21.23 -7.93
C TYR A 22 -14.37 -22.49 -7.10
N VAL A 23 -13.54 -22.74 -6.09
CA VAL A 23 -13.67 -23.91 -5.20
C VAL A 23 -14.98 -23.86 -4.41
N ASP A 24 -15.34 -22.70 -3.88
CA ASP A 24 -16.60 -22.50 -3.13
C ASP A 24 -17.84 -22.77 -4.00
N GLY A 25 -17.74 -22.61 -5.33
CA GLY A 25 -18.79 -22.88 -6.29
C GLY A 25 -18.88 -24.35 -6.73
N LEU A 26 -17.94 -25.22 -6.33
CA LEU A 26 -17.98 -26.63 -6.70
C LEU A 26 -19.02 -27.41 -5.87
N ASN A 27 -19.69 -28.35 -6.53
CA ASN A 27 -20.57 -29.28 -5.82
C ASN A 27 -19.74 -30.37 -5.11
N PRO A 28 -19.71 -30.42 -3.77
CA PRO A 28 -18.90 -31.41 -3.04
C PRO A 28 -19.35 -32.88 -3.25
N ALA A 29 -20.57 -33.09 -3.74
CA ALA A 29 -21.10 -34.42 -4.03
C ALA A 29 -20.89 -34.85 -5.51
N ALA A 30 -20.20 -34.04 -6.32
CA ALA A 30 -19.96 -34.40 -7.71
C ALA A 30 -18.97 -35.58 -7.82
N ALA A 31 -19.31 -36.57 -8.62
CA ALA A 31 -18.45 -37.74 -8.82
C ALA A 31 -17.12 -37.43 -9.53
N ASP A 32 -17.07 -36.29 -10.24
CA ASP A 32 -15.91 -35.80 -10.97
C ASP A 32 -15.21 -34.62 -10.27
N LEU A 33 -15.42 -34.43 -8.96
CA LEU A 33 -14.91 -33.29 -8.19
C LEU A 33 -13.39 -33.10 -8.34
N GLU A 34 -12.63 -34.17 -8.19
CA GLU A 34 -11.16 -34.13 -8.30
C GLU A 34 -10.72 -33.68 -9.69
N ALA A 35 -11.35 -34.21 -10.74
CA ALA A 35 -11.06 -33.80 -12.12
C ALA A 35 -11.40 -32.32 -12.36
N ARG A 36 -12.50 -31.81 -11.83
CA ARG A 36 -12.87 -30.39 -11.91
C ARG A 36 -11.85 -29.50 -11.21
N VAL A 37 -11.35 -29.88 -10.03
CA VAL A 37 -10.31 -29.14 -9.31
C VAL A 37 -9.03 -29.07 -10.15
N GLU A 38 -8.59 -30.21 -10.69
CA GLU A 38 -7.36 -30.29 -11.49
C GLU A 38 -7.45 -29.51 -12.81
N ASP A 39 -8.58 -29.56 -13.49
CA ASP A 39 -8.77 -28.80 -14.74
C ASP A 39 -8.98 -27.31 -14.46
N GLY A 40 -9.69 -26.98 -13.40
CA GLY A 40 -9.97 -25.61 -13.00
C GLY A 40 -8.73 -24.81 -12.64
N LYS A 41 -7.72 -25.43 -12.02
CA LYS A 41 -6.49 -24.75 -11.58
C LYS A 41 -5.75 -24.03 -12.71
N LYS A 42 -5.87 -24.49 -13.95
CA LYS A 42 -5.17 -23.92 -15.11
C LYS A 42 -5.55 -22.47 -15.39
N GLN A 43 -6.78 -22.05 -15.04
CA GLN A 43 -7.26 -20.67 -15.24
C GLN A 43 -6.71 -19.69 -14.20
N PHE A 44 -6.12 -20.18 -13.09
CA PHE A 44 -5.62 -19.35 -12.00
C PHE A 44 -4.09 -19.24 -12.00
N ALA A 45 -3.42 -19.57 -13.09
CA ALA A 45 -1.99 -19.41 -13.20
C ALA A 45 -1.56 -17.97 -12.91
N GLY A 46 -0.76 -17.79 -11.86
CA GLY A 46 -0.26 -16.50 -11.39
C GLY A 46 1.17 -16.22 -11.83
N VAL A 47 1.80 -15.30 -11.10
CA VAL A 47 3.22 -14.94 -11.28
C VAL A 47 3.95 -15.10 -9.96
N GLU A 48 5.25 -15.39 -10.03
CA GLU A 48 6.13 -15.38 -8.86
C GLU A 48 6.67 -13.97 -8.60
N LEU A 49 6.96 -13.67 -7.33
CA LEU A 49 7.46 -12.35 -6.92
C LEU A 49 8.96 -12.14 -7.16
N PRO A 50 9.85 -13.16 -7.00
CA PRO A 50 11.28 -12.95 -7.19
C PRO A 50 11.60 -12.36 -8.57
N GLY A 51 12.44 -11.31 -8.55
CA GLY A 51 12.82 -10.58 -9.77
C GLY A 51 11.81 -9.54 -10.26
N ARG A 52 10.55 -9.54 -9.80
CA ARG A 52 9.57 -8.49 -10.10
C ARG A 52 9.92 -7.21 -9.38
N THR A 53 9.46 -6.09 -9.91
CA THR A 53 9.73 -4.76 -9.35
C THR A 53 8.50 -4.23 -8.62
N LEU A 54 8.65 -3.92 -7.33
CA LEU A 54 7.69 -3.13 -6.57
C LEU A 54 8.04 -1.66 -6.71
N GLY A 55 7.10 -0.87 -7.22
CA GLY A 55 7.14 0.58 -7.25
C GLY A 55 6.41 1.16 -6.03
N ILE A 56 7.07 2.05 -5.30
CA ILE A 56 6.56 2.60 -4.04
C ILE A 56 6.46 4.12 -4.19
N VAL A 57 5.25 4.64 -4.04
CA VAL A 57 5.00 6.09 -4.02
C VAL A 57 4.73 6.50 -2.57
N GLY A 58 5.67 7.23 -1.98
CA GLY A 58 5.73 7.53 -0.55
C GLY A 58 6.60 6.51 0.22
N LEU A 59 7.73 6.98 0.76
CA LEU A 59 8.72 6.18 1.50
C LEU A 59 8.77 6.54 3.00
N GLY A 60 7.63 6.97 3.53
CA GLY A 60 7.46 7.21 4.96
C GLY A 60 7.46 5.91 5.77
N ALA A 61 6.89 5.95 6.98
CA ALA A 61 6.90 4.84 7.94
C ALA A 61 6.35 3.51 7.36
N ILE A 62 5.32 3.56 6.52
CA ILE A 62 4.72 2.35 5.93
C ILE A 62 5.48 1.93 4.67
N GLY A 63 5.72 2.86 3.74
CA GLY A 63 6.37 2.55 2.47
C GLY A 63 7.77 1.97 2.63
N SER A 64 8.55 2.43 3.59
CA SER A 64 9.87 1.87 3.91
C SER A 64 9.80 0.42 4.40
N LEU A 65 8.84 0.10 5.28
CA LEU A 65 8.63 -1.27 5.77
C LEU A 65 8.14 -2.22 4.67
N VAL A 66 7.32 -1.72 3.75
CA VAL A 66 6.85 -2.48 2.58
C VAL A 66 8.02 -2.74 1.63
N ALA A 67 8.88 -1.75 1.39
CA ALA A 67 10.09 -1.90 0.56
C ALA A 67 11.01 -2.99 1.12
N ASP A 68 11.32 -2.95 2.42
CA ASP A 68 12.16 -3.93 3.10
C ASP A 68 11.59 -5.36 2.97
N THR A 69 10.28 -5.49 3.19
CA THR A 69 9.62 -6.80 3.10
C THR A 69 9.61 -7.35 1.67
N ALA A 70 9.37 -6.51 0.67
CA ALA A 70 9.38 -6.92 -0.73
C ALA A 70 10.78 -7.40 -1.17
N ILE A 71 11.85 -6.73 -0.72
CA ILE A 71 13.22 -7.15 -0.98
C ILE A 71 13.51 -8.52 -0.38
N LYS A 72 13.05 -8.79 0.84
CA LYS A 72 13.18 -10.09 1.52
C LYS A 72 12.43 -11.21 0.78
N LEU A 73 11.41 -10.87 -0.01
CA LEU A 73 10.72 -11.81 -0.90
C LEU A 73 11.38 -11.94 -2.29
N GLY A 74 12.57 -11.37 -2.49
CA GLY A 74 13.30 -11.43 -3.75
C GLY A 74 12.81 -10.44 -4.81
N MET A 75 11.96 -9.48 -4.47
CA MET A 75 11.56 -8.41 -5.38
C MET A 75 12.65 -7.33 -5.48
N LYS A 76 12.65 -6.60 -6.60
CA LYS A 76 13.35 -5.31 -6.71
C LYS A 76 12.43 -4.22 -6.21
N ALA A 77 12.99 -3.18 -5.57
CA ALA A 77 12.24 -2.03 -5.11
C ALA A 77 12.72 -0.74 -5.76
N ILE A 78 11.76 0.07 -6.24
CA ILE A 78 12.00 1.44 -6.72
C ILE A 78 11.01 2.36 -6.04
N GLY A 79 11.47 3.48 -5.48
CA GLY A 79 10.61 4.37 -4.74
C GLY A 79 10.80 5.84 -5.07
N TYR A 80 9.73 6.61 -4.90
CA TYR A 80 9.72 8.06 -5.02
C TYR A 80 9.00 8.68 -3.82
N ASP A 81 9.67 9.61 -3.18
CA ASP A 81 9.12 10.45 -2.12
C ASP A 81 9.85 11.80 -2.16
N PRO A 82 9.19 12.91 -2.52
CA PRO A 82 9.83 14.22 -2.57
C PRO A 82 10.08 14.82 -1.18
N GLU A 83 9.34 14.37 -0.16
CA GLU A 83 9.39 14.89 1.21
C GLU A 83 10.08 13.90 2.18
N ILE A 84 10.86 12.95 1.65
CA ILE A 84 11.53 11.96 2.50
C ILE A 84 12.47 12.65 3.49
N THR A 85 12.28 12.38 4.79
CA THR A 85 13.17 12.87 5.82
C THR A 85 14.50 12.10 5.81
N VAL A 86 15.55 12.73 6.35
CA VAL A 86 16.85 12.06 6.49
C VAL A 86 16.71 10.77 7.28
N ASP A 87 15.99 10.78 8.39
CA ASP A 87 15.77 9.61 9.24
C ASP A 87 15.03 8.49 8.49
N ALA A 88 14.03 8.82 7.68
CA ALA A 88 13.34 7.85 6.86
C ALA A 88 14.26 7.25 5.79
N ALA A 89 15.09 8.08 5.16
CA ALA A 89 16.06 7.64 4.17
C ALA A 89 17.12 6.68 4.77
N TRP A 90 17.57 6.95 6.02
CA TRP A 90 18.51 6.07 6.72
C TRP A 90 17.94 4.70 7.06
N ARG A 91 16.63 4.59 7.18
CA ARG A 91 15.95 3.30 7.46
C ARG A 91 15.70 2.47 6.21
N LEU A 92 15.85 3.05 5.01
CA LEU A 92 15.65 2.32 3.76
C LEU A 92 16.77 1.31 3.53
N PRO A 93 16.45 0.09 3.07
CA PRO A 93 17.45 -0.83 2.54
C PRO A 93 18.22 -0.17 1.38
N SER A 94 19.55 -0.33 1.38
CA SER A 94 20.43 0.26 0.35
C SER A 94 20.11 -0.22 -1.08
N SER A 95 19.40 -1.32 -1.23
CA SER A 95 18.95 -1.89 -2.50
C SER A 95 17.69 -1.22 -3.06
N VAL A 96 17.05 -0.30 -2.33
CA VAL A 96 15.93 0.49 -2.86
C VAL A 96 16.46 1.51 -3.86
N ARG A 97 16.06 1.40 -5.11
CA ARG A 97 16.41 2.36 -6.15
C ARG A 97 15.59 3.64 -6.00
N LYS A 98 16.23 4.79 -5.93
CA LYS A 98 15.57 6.08 -5.97
C LYS A 98 15.04 6.36 -7.39
N ALA A 99 13.77 6.74 -7.50
CA ALA A 99 13.19 7.33 -8.71
C ALA A 99 13.19 8.86 -8.62
N ASN A 100 13.23 9.53 -9.75
CA ASN A 100 13.19 10.98 -9.84
C ASN A 100 11.76 11.53 -10.00
N SER A 101 10.79 10.66 -10.27
CA SER A 101 9.38 11.01 -10.43
C SER A 101 8.48 9.80 -10.20
N ILE A 102 7.20 10.07 -9.97
CA ILE A 102 6.15 9.04 -9.92
C ILE A 102 6.05 8.31 -11.27
N ASP A 103 6.20 9.02 -12.36
CA ASP A 103 6.15 8.45 -13.71
C ASP A 103 7.26 7.40 -13.92
N GLU A 104 8.45 7.65 -13.38
CA GLU A 104 9.54 6.68 -13.41
C GLU A 104 9.20 5.43 -12.59
N VAL A 105 8.62 5.59 -11.41
CA VAL A 105 8.14 4.45 -10.60
C VAL A 105 7.16 3.61 -11.40
N ILE A 106 6.14 4.25 -11.97
CA ILE A 106 5.06 3.57 -12.71
C ILE A 106 5.59 2.80 -13.92
N ARG A 107 6.51 3.40 -14.69
CA ARG A 107 7.09 2.73 -15.89
C ARG A 107 7.89 1.48 -15.56
N HIS A 108 8.51 1.41 -14.40
CA HIS A 108 9.40 0.30 -14.04
C HIS A 108 8.74 -0.78 -13.18
N ALA A 109 7.60 -0.49 -12.57
CA ALA A 109 6.96 -1.36 -11.61
C ALA A 109 6.09 -2.45 -12.27
N ASP A 110 6.13 -3.65 -11.71
CA ASP A 110 5.17 -4.73 -11.95
C ASP A 110 4.02 -4.66 -10.93
N PHE A 111 4.32 -4.16 -9.74
CA PHE A 111 3.37 -3.84 -8.66
C PHE A 111 3.63 -2.40 -8.22
N ILE A 112 2.59 -1.59 -8.15
CA ILE A 112 2.66 -0.18 -7.74
C ILE A 112 1.89 -0.05 -6.42
N THR A 113 2.51 0.48 -5.37
CA THR A 113 1.85 0.68 -4.08
C THR A 113 1.94 2.14 -3.62
N LEU A 114 0.82 2.65 -3.09
CA LEU A 114 0.67 4.05 -2.73
C LEU A 114 0.68 4.20 -1.20
N HIS A 115 1.57 5.04 -0.69
CA HIS A 115 1.77 5.32 0.74
C HIS A 115 1.91 6.81 1.02
N VAL A 116 1.13 7.64 0.32
CA VAL A 116 1.12 9.09 0.47
C VAL A 116 -0.14 9.56 1.21
N PRO A 117 -0.08 10.65 1.98
CA PRO A 117 -1.27 11.25 2.58
C PRO A 117 -2.18 11.86 1.50
N LEU A 118 -3.47 11.99 1.81
CA LEU A 118 -4.41 12.72 0.97
C LEU A 118 -4.24 14.23 1.19
N LEU A 119 -3.65 14.88 0.22
CA LEU A 119 -3.45 16.33 0.15
C LEU A 119 -4.07 16.86 -1.14
N PRO A 120 -4.25 18.18 -1.31
CA PRO A 120 -4.68 18.74 -2.60
C PRO A 120 -3.83 18.28 -3.78
N VAL A 121 -2.51 18.18 -3.61
CA VAL A 121 -1.54 17.77 -4.65
C VAL A 121 -1.52 16.25 -4.91
N THR A 122 -2.02 15.43 -3.98
CA THR A 122 -2.09 13.97 -4.13
C THR A 122 -3.48 13.46 -4.50
N ARG A 123 -4.48 14.34 -4.56
CA ARG A 123 -5.82 14.00 -5.03
C ARG A 123 -5.77 13.61 -6.51
N LYS A 124 -6.33 12.44 -6.85
CA LYS A 124 -6.27 11.85 -8.20
C LYS A 124 -4.84 11.78 -8.75
N LEU A 125 -3.87 11.54 -7.86
CA LEU A 125 -2.47 11.41 -8.23
C LEU A 125 -2.24 10.34 -9.29
N ILE A 126 -3.02 9.26 -9.24
CA ILE A 126 -3.01 8.21 -10.25
C ILE A 126 -4.25 8.38 -11.12
N ASP A 127 -4.06 9.04 -12.24
CA ASP A 127 -5.04 9.32 -13.29
C ASP A 127 -4.81 8.44 -14.54
N ALA A 128 -5.64 8.61 -15.55
CA ALA A 128 -5.54 7.88 -16.82
C ALA A 128 -4.18 8.09 -17.52
N LYS A 129 -3.59 9.30 -17.42
CA LYS A 129 -2.28 9.60 -18.03
C LYS A 129 -1.16 8.80 -17.37
N LYS A 130 -1.18 8.71 -16.04
CA LYS A 130 -0.20 7.91 -15.30
C LYS A 130 -0.41 6.43 -15.51
N LEU A 131 -1.65 5.95 -15.53
CA LEU A 131 -1.96 4.56 -15.84
C LEU A 131 -1.50 4.14 -17.25
N ALA A 132 -1.56 5.04 -18.21
CA ALA A 132 -1.03 4.79 -19.56
C ALA A 132 0.48 4.48 -19.56
N LEU A 133 1.24 4.97 -18.58
CA LEU A 133 2.68 4.72 -18.43
C LEU A 133 2.99 3.35 -17.84
N ALA A 134 2.04 2.72 -17.14
CA ALA A 134 2.27 1.45 -16.46
C ALA A 134 2.65 0.34 -17.44
N LYS A 135 3.39 -0.64 -16.97
CA LYS A 135 3.62 -1.86 -17.75
C LYS A 135 2.30 -2.56 -18.02
N PRO A 136 2.14 -3.19 -19.21
CA PRO A 136 1.00 -4.07 -19.44
C PRO A 136 0.93 -5.17 -18.37
N GLY A 137 -0.21 -5.33 -17.75
CA GLY A 137 -0.40 -6.32 -16.69
C GLY A 137 0.18 -5.95 -15.32
N ALA A 138 0.48 -4.69 -15.07
CA ALA A 138 0.87 -4.21 -13.76
C ALA A 138 -0.31 -4.29 -12.77
N TYR A 139 0.00 -4.40 -11.48
CA TYR A 139 -0.95 -4.31 -10.37
C TYR A 139 -0.83 -2.96 -9.69
N LEU A 140 -1.97 -2.37 -9.32
CA LEU A 140 -2.01 -1.18 -8.49
C LEU A 140 -2.59 -1.51 -7.11
N LEU A 141 -1.91 -1.07 -6.05
CA LEU A 141 -2.32 -1.24 -4.66
C LEU A 141 -2.53 0.13 -4.00
N ASN A 142 -3.69 0.34 -3.39
CA ASN A 142 -4.00 1.56 -2.67
C ASN A 142 -4.52 1.27 -1.26
N PHE A 143 -3.61 1.36 -0.30
CA PHE A 143 -3.88 1.22 1.14
C PHE A 143 -3.70 2.55 1.87
N SER A 144 -3.74 3.66 1.15
CA SER A 144 -3.63 5.01 1.70
C SER A 144 -4.98 5.69 1.85
N ARG A 145 -5.55 6.22 0.76
CA ARG A 145 -6.88 6.86 0.73
C ARG A 145 -7.51 6.69 -0.66
N ASP A 146 -8.83 6.59 -0.71
CA ASP A 146 -9.62 6.45 -1.94
C ASP A 146 -9.32 7.54 -2.98
N ALA A 147 -9.40 8.80 -2.57
CA ALA A 147 -9.29 9.95 -3.46
C ALA A 147 -7.88 10.19 -4.06
N ILE A 148 -6.88 9.34 -3.75
CA ILE A 148 -5.55 9.39 -4.37
C ILE A 148 -5.58 8.85 -5.81
N VAL A 149 -6.54 7.99 -6.13
CA VAL A 149 -6.71 7.43 -7.47
C VAL A 149 -7.93 8.02 -8.16
N ASP A 150 -7.93 8.03 -9.47
CA ASP A 150 -9.13 8.26 -10.28
C ASP A 150 -9.78 6.89 -10.55
N GLU A 151 -10.88 6.60 -9.87
CA GLU A 151 -11.56 5.30 -9.97
C GLU A 151 -12.09 5.01 -11.38
N ASP A 152 -12.57 6.01 -12.11
CA ASP A 152 -13.03 5.82 -13.48
C ASP A 152 -11.86 5.38 -14.37
N ALA A 153 -10.71 6.00 -14.22
CA ALA A 153 -9.50 5.62 -14.93
C ALA A 153 -9.00 4.21 -14.54
N ILE A 154 -9.17 3.81 -13.27
CA ILE A 154 -8.84 2.45 -12.81
C ILE A 154 -9.72 1.42 -13.51
N VAL A 155 -11.04 1.62 -13.49
CA VAL A 155 -12.00 0.69 -14.12
C VAL A 155 -11.74 0.56 -15.62
N GLU A 156 -11.50 1.68 -16.31
CA GLU A 156 -11.13 1.66 -17.72
C GLU A 156 -9.83 0.91 -17.99
N ALA A 157 -8.80 1.12 -17.17
CA ALA A 157 -7.51 0.44 -17.31
C ALA A 157 -7.61 -1.07 -17.08
N LEU A 158 -8.47 -1.51 -16.15
CA LEU A 158 -8.75 -2.94 -15.91
C LEU A 158 -9.47 -3.56 -17.11
N ARG A 159 -10.52 -2.92 -17.62
CA ARG A 159 -11.30 -3.38 -18.78
C ARG A 159 -10.48 -3.43 -20.05
N ALA A 160 -9.56 -2.47 -20.22
CA ALA A 160 -8.59 -2.45 -21.31
C ALA A 160 -7.40 -3.42 -21.10
N GLN A 161 -7.39 -4.20 -20.02
CA GLN A 161 -6.29 -5.10 -19.65
C GLN A 161 -4.92 -4.42 -19.51
N LYS A 162 -4.90 -3.11 -19.32
CA LYS A 162 -3.69 -2.33 -19.04
C LYS A 162 -3.18 -2.63 -17.63
N LEU A 163 -4.10 -2.67 -16.65
CA LEU A 163 -3.85 -3.21 -15.32
C LEU A 163 -4.37 -4.65 -15.26
N ARG A 164 -3.62 -5.51 -14.58
CA ARG A 164 -4.03 -6.88 -14.26
C ARG A 164 -4.92 -6.95 -13.03
N GLY A 165 -4.74 -6.02 -12.10
CA GLY A 165 -5.56 -5.97 -10.90
C GLY A 165 -5.42 -4.65 -10.15
N TYR A 166 -6.46 -4.29 -9.42
CA TYR A 166 -6.49 -3.21 -8.46
C TYR A 166 -6.88 -3.75 -7.08
N LEU A 167 -6.02 -3.50 -6.10
CA LEU A 167 -6.20 -3.97 -4.73
C LEU A 167 -6.26 -2.78 -3.79
N CYS A 168 -7.33 -2.63 -3.04
CA CYS A 168 -7.52 -1.45 -2.21
C CYS A 168 -8.22 -1.78 -0.89
N ASP A 169 -8.13 -0.82 0.04
CA ASP A 169 -8.77 -0.88 1.35
C ASP A 169 -10.00 0.07 1.45
N PHE A 170 -10.45 0.57 0.29
CA PHE A 170 -11.53 1.57 0.20
C PHE A 170 -12.52 1.16 -0.90
N PRO A 171 -13.48 0.27 -0.56
CA PRO A 171 -14.50 -0.14 -1.52
C PRO A 171 -15.45 1.02 -1.86
N SER A 172 -15.73 1.20 -3.14
CA SER A 172 -16.77 2.09 -3.63
C SER A 172 -17.79 1.33 -4.46
N ALA A 173 -18.94 1.94 -4.72
CA ALA A 173 -19.98 1.33 -5.56
C ALA A 173 -19.48 1.00 -6.98
N LYS A 174 -18.48 1.71 -7.50
CA LYS A 174 -17.87 1.46 -8.82
C LYS A 174 -16.92 0.26 -8.81
N LEU A 175 -16.30 -0.03 -7.69
CA LEU A 175 -15.26 -1.05 -7.55
C LEU A 175 -15.84 -2.39 -7.09
N ILE A 176 -16.95 -2.36 -6.36
CA ILE A 176 -17.61 -3.58 -5.87
C ILE A 176 -18.16 -4.37 -7.06
N GLY A 177 -17.72 -5.62 -7.19
CA GLY A 177 -18.14 -6.52 -8.27
C GLY A 177 -17.38 -6.33 -9.58
N GLU A 178 -16.52 -5.31 -9.71
CA GLU A 178 -15.68 -5.14 -10.91
C GLU A 178 -14.64 -6.28 -10.99
N PRO A 179 -14.51 -6.94 -12.14
CA PRO A 179 -13.50 -7.98 -12.34
C PRO A 179 -12.08 -7.46 -12.06
N HIS A 180 -11.24 -8.31 -11.48
CA HIS A 180 -9.85 -7.99 -11.12
C HIS A 180 -9.68 -6.92 -10.04
N VAL A 181 -10.75 -6.54 -9.33
CA VAL A 181 -10.67 -5.71 -8.13
C VAL A 181 -10.74 -6.61 -6.89
N ILE A 182 -9.82 -6.38 -5.94
CA ILE A 182 -9.87 -6.92 -4.59
C ILE A 182 -9.97 -5.73 -3.65
N ALA A 183 -11.17 -5.49 -3.13
CA ALA A 183 -11.42 -4.41 -2.20
C ALA A 183 -11.66 -4.98 -0.78
N LEU A 184 -10.97 -4.40 0.21
CA LEU A 184 -11.06 -4.76 1.61
C LEU A 184 -11.79 -3.65 2.39
N PRO A 185 -12.45 -3.96 3.50
CA PRO A 185 -13.27 -2.99 4.24
C PRO A 185 -12.45 -2.17 5.24
N HIS A 186 -11.42 -1.46 4.78
CA HIS A 186 -10.55 -0.56 5.56
C HIS A 186 -9.87 -1.27 6.75
N LEU A 187 -9.20 -2.38 6.48
CA LEU A 187 -8.56 -3.23 7.49
C LEU A 187 -7.14 -2.78 7.90
N GLY A 188 -6.65 -1.67 7.35
CA GLY A 188 -5.25 -1.25 7.47
C GLY A 188 -4.67 -1.23 8.88
N ALA A 189 -5.47 -0.85 9.88
CA ALA A 189 -5.08 -0.82 11.29
C ALA A 189 -5.99 -1.66 12.19
N SER A 190 -6.83 -2.53 11.62
CA SER A 190 -7.81 -3.32 12.37
C SER A 190 -7.18 -4.59 12.94
N THR A 191 -6.32 -4.44 13.94
CA THR A 191 -5.81 -5.53 14.77
C THR A 191 -5.81 -5.11 16.24
N ALA A 192 -5.98 -6.07 17.15
CA ALA A 192 -5.99 -5.79 18.59
C ALA A 192 -4.69 -5.08 19.02
N GLU A 193 -3.54 -5.53 18.52
CA GLU A 193 -2.24 -4.95 18.83
C GLU A 193 -2.11 -3.50 18.29
N ALA A 194 -2.71 -3.19 17.14
CA ALA A 194 -2.67 -1.84 16.60
C ALA A 194 -3.47 -0.87 17.46
N GLU A 195 -4.63 -1.29 17.96
CA GLU A 195 -5.47 -0.48 18.87
C GLU A 195 -4.76 -0.24 20.20
N GLU A 196 -4.19 -1.30 20.82
CA GLU A 196 -3.43 -1.20 22.06
C GLU A 196 -2.18 -0.31 21.91
N ASN A 197 -1.41 -0.51 20.84
CA ASN A 197 -0.22 0.29 20.57
C ASN A 197 -0.58 1.77 20.32
N CYS A 198 -1.66 2.06 19.58
CA CYS A 198 -2.11 3.43 19.37
C CYS A 198 -2.49 4.09 20.70
N ALA A 199 -3.22 3.40 21.56
CA ALA A 199 -3.60 3.91 22.88
C ALA A 199 -2.36 4.20 23.75
N ALA A 200 -1.41 3.27 23.83
CA ALA A 200 -0.18 3.45 24.58
C ALA A 200 0.66 4.63 24.04
N MET A 201 0.86 4.69 22.73
CA MET A 201 1.62 5.79 22.08
C MET A 201 1.00 7.16 22.32
N VAL A 202 -0.33 7.28 22.26
CA VAL A 202 -1.03 8.55 22.51
C VAL A 202 -0.82 8.99 23.96
N VAL A 203 -0.94 8.07 24.91
CA VAL A 203 -0.71 8.39 26.34
C VAL A 203 0.72 8.87 26.56
N ASP A 204 1.71 8.20 26.01
CA ASP A 204 3.11 8.60 26.14
C ASP A 204 3.37 9.97 25.49
N GLN A 205 2.86 10.22 24.30
CA GLN A 205 3.01 11.49 23.60
C GLN A 205 2.36 12.65 24.36
N VAL A 206 1.15 12.43 24.89
CA VAL A 206 0.46 13.46 25.72
C VAL A 206 1.23 13.73 27.01
N ARG A 207 1.73 12.69 27.67
CA ARG A 207 2.58 12.84 28.86
C ARG A 207 3.84 13.63 28.56
N GLU A 208 4.58 13.29 27.51
CA GLU A 208 5.78 14.00 27.09
C GLU A 208 5.50 15.47 26.73
N TYR A 209 4.37 15.72 26.06
CA TYR A 209 3.94 17.08 25.78
C TYR A 209 3.66 17.89 27.05
N LEU A 210 2.91 17.33 27.99
CA LEU A 210 2.54 18.02 29.24
C LEU A 210 3.74 18.22 30.18
N GLU A 211 4.60 17.21 30.29
CA GLU A 211 5.74 17.24 31.23
C GLU A 211 6.96 17.94 30.65
N GLN A 212 7.25 17.72 29.38
CA GLN A 212 8.48 18.17 28.71
C GLN A 212 8.22 19.21 27.61
N GLY A 213 6.99 19.38 27.14
CA GLY A 213 6.64 20.21 26.00
C GLY A 213 7.16 19.64 24.66
N THR A 214 7.52 18.34 24.62
CA THR A 214 7.93 17.65 23.41
C THR A 214 6.71 17.47 22.50
N ILE A 215 6.86 17.78 21.22
CA ILE A 215 5.83 17.56 20.20
C ILE A 215 6.36 16.48 19.25
N ALA A 216 5.78 15.30 19.30
CA ALA A 216 6.12 14.19 18.43
C ALA A 216 4.89 13.67 17.68
N ASN A 217 5.06 13.37 16.39
CA ASN A 217 4.02 12.83 15.53
C ASN A 217 2.73 13.67 15.43
N ALA A 218 2.78 14.96 15.69
CA ALA A 218 1.65 15.86 15.53
C ALA A 218 1.30 16.05 14.05
N VAL A 219 0.01 16.09 13.73
CA VAL A 219 -0.46 16.26 12.34
C VAL A 219 -0.32 17.71 11.87
N ASN A 220 -0.38 18.66 12.80
CA ASN A 220 -0.46 20.10 12.55
C ASN A 220 0.74 20.89 13.10
N PHE A 221 1.72 20.22 13.68
CA PHE A 221 2.95 20.82 14.16
C PHE A 221 4.17 19.98 13.74
N PRO A 222 5.32 20.64 13.47
CA PRO A 222 6.57 19.91 13.29
C PRO A 222 6.99 19.22 14.59
N ASN A 223 7.78 18.16 14.47
CA ASN A 223 8.40 17.55 15.64
C ASN A 223 9.30 18.55 16.34
N VAL A 224 9.12 18.70 17.64
CA VAL A 224 9.94 19.57 18.50
C VAL A 224 10.40 18.77 19.71
N GLU A 225 11.69 18.53 19.78
CA GLU A 225 12.32 17.86 20.91
C GLU A 225 13.41 18.79 21.48
N MET A 226 13.32 19.13 22.76
CA MET A 226 14.29 19.95 23.45
C MET A 226 14.27 19.60 24.93
N ALA A 227 15.42 19.28 25.49
CA ALA A 227 15.56 19.00 26.90
C ALA A 227 15.04 20.16 27.75
N ARG A 228 14.33 19.85 28.83
CA ARG A 228 13.84 20.85 29.77
C ARG A 228 14.95 21.22 30.75
N GLU A 229 15.56 22.37 30.53
CA GLU A 229 16.68 22.92 31.37
C GLU A 229 16.19 23.93 32.43
N SER A 230 14.92 24.35 32.36
CA SER A 230 14.33 25.32 33.28
C SER A 230 12.86 25.02 33.58
N PRO A 231 12.30 25.57 34.69
CA PRO A 231 10.88 25.40 35.01
C PRO A 231 9.93 26.09 34.01
N HIS A 232 10.44 27.00 33.19
CA HIS A 232 9.66 27.73 32.19
C HIS A 232 10.14 27.40 30.78
N ARG A 233 9.21 27.23 29.86
CA ARG A 233 9.48 26.94 28.47
C ARG A 233 8.54 27.75 27.58
N LEU A 234 9.07 28.28 26.50
CA LEU A 234 8.29 28.91 25.43
C LEU A 234 8.53 28.12 24.15
N ALA A 235 7.47 27.59 23.56
CA ALA A 235 7.48 27.00 22.23
C ALA A 235 6.80 27.98 21.26
N ILE A 236 7.51 28.33 20.19
CA ILE A 236 6.96 29.17 19.10
C ILE A 236 6.89 28.29 17.87
N ALA A 237 5.69 28.07 17.33
CA ALA A 237 5.46 27.45 16.04
C ALA A 237 5.27 28.57 14.99
N ASN A 238 6.06 28.53 13.93
CA ASN A 238 6.01 29.49 12.82
C ASN A 238 5.50 28.76 11.57
#